data_1f811cea936914e8cd32e9c69558f745
#
_entry.id   1f811cea936914e8cd32e9c69558f745
#
_cell.length_a   1.000
_cell.length_b   1.000
_cell.length_c   1.000
_cell.angle_alpha   90.00
_cell.angle_beta   90.00
_cell.angle_gamma   90.00
#
_symmetry.space_group_name_H-M   'P 1'
#
loop_
_entity.id
_entity.type
_entity.pdbx_description
1 polymer ?
#
loop_
_entity_poly.entity_id
_entity_poly.type
_entity_poly.pdbx_seq_one_letter_code
_entity_poly.pdbx_strand_id
1 'polypeptide(L)'
;MLIRSASGLRGIAKDHFTPELIDKYISAFINTQNIKSCVIGRDGRPSGKQIALWVIDSLHKKGVNVDNCGLATTPTMQIMTEKENYDGGIVITASHNPSEYNGLKFLQNDGTFLSSDQCEELFKAVDQNISVENSESLGAVSDYSTANKEHIHKVLSAKCIDVESVIQKKFTVVIDAVNGAGSYILPTLCEQLGCKVITMNCNGDGNFTRIPEPLAENLQSLEKKVLEVGADIGFATDPDGDRLSIVSNNGTAIGEEYSLVLAVKNFMNFQSSMVVTNLSTSMMLDSIANKTIRTKIGEAHVVQKMNELNISIGGEGNGGVILKEAHLGRDSLVAISMILSLLSTSGKSITEEIAEIPKYLMIKDKIRIDKDCLLYTSDAADERSSVDLGGRRI
;
A
#
# COMPACT_ATOMS: atom_id res chain seq x y z
N MET A 1 -1.15 -13.58 18.86
CA MET A 1 -0.81 -14.63 17.86
C MET A 1 0.03 -13.98 16.75
N LEU A 2 1.11 -14.63 16.35
CA LEU A 2 1.89 -14.24 15.17
C LEU A 2 1.14 -14.69 13.91
N ILE A 3 0.92 -13.78 12.97
CA ILE A 3 0.14 -14.02 11.75
C ILE A 3 1.10 -14.05 10.56
N ARG A 4 1.07 -15.15 9.81
CA ARG A 4 1.78 -15.30 8.52
C ARG A 4 0.78 -15.20 7.38
N SER A 5 1.10 -14.47 6.35
CA SER A 5 0.27 -14.30 5.15
C SER A 5 1.13 -14.00 3.93
N ALA A 6 0.52 -13.97 2.76
CA ALA A 6 1.20 -13.52 1.53
C ALA A 6 1.77 -12.08 1.64
N SER A 7 1.34 -11.29 2.63
CA SER A 7 1.88 -9.96 2.90
C SER A 7 3.02 -9.98 3.94
N GLY A 8 3.56 -11.16 4.30
CA GLY A 8 4.63 -11.31 5.27
C GLY A 8 4.13 -11.68 6.68
N LEU A 9 4.84 -11.17 7.67
CA LEU A 9 4.70 -11.50 9.10
C LEU A 9 4.12 -10.32 9.86
N ARG A 10 3.15 -10.56 10.78
CA ARG A 10 2.58 -9.54 11.68
C ARG A 10 2.34 -10.09 13.07
N GLY A 11 2.45 -9.25 14.09
CA GLY A 11 2.14 -9.60 15.47
C GLY A 11 2.23 -8.42 16.42
N ILE A 12 1.82 -8.62 17.68
CA ILE A 12 2.02 -7.63 18.75
C ILE A 12 3.53 -7.51 18.99
N ALA A 13 4.06 -6.30 18.84
CA ALA A 13 5.50 -6.07 18.78
C ALA A 13 6.24 -6.60 20.03
N LYS A 14 5.77 -6.21 21.22
CA LYS A 14 6.41 -6.58 22.49
C LYS A 14 6.34 -8.07 22.82
N ASP A 15 5.35 -8.79 22.28
CA ASP A 15 5.09 -10.19 22.62
C ASP A 15 5.78 -11.17 21.64
N HIS A 16 6.01 -10.74 20.41
CA HIS A 16 6.43 -11.63 19.34
C HIS A 16 7.78 -11.27 18.73
N PHE A 17 8.13 -9.97 18.61
CA PHE A 17 9.35 -9.58 17.93
C PHE A 17 10.53 -9.58 18.90
N THR A 18 11.48 -10.48 18.67
CA THR A 18 12.74 -10.61 19.37
C THR A 18 13.90 -10.67 18.37
N PRO A 19 15.15 -10.41 18.78
CA PRO A 19 16.31 -10.59 17.90
C PRO A 19 16.37 -11.98 17.27
N GLU A 20 16.02 -13.02 18.03
CA GLU A 20 16.06 -14.42 17.58
C GLU A 20 14.97 -14.70 16.52
N LEU A 21 13.75 -14.14 16.71
CA LEU A 21 12.71 -14.27 15.70
C LEU A 21 13.13 -13.57 14.42
N ILE A 22 13.64 -12.34 14.53
CA ILE A 22 14.12 -11.56 13.38
C ILE A 22 15.21 -12.35 12.64
N ASP A 23 16.20 -12.85 13.35
CA ASP A 23 17.31 -13.59 12.75
C ASP A 23 16.83 -14.84 11.96
N LYS A 24 15.84 -15.56 12.47
CA LYS A 24 15.23 -16.70 11.77
C LYS A 24 14.61 -16.28 10.43
N TYR A 25 13.81 -15.20 10.42
CA TYR A 25 13.17 -14.72 9.20
C TYR A 25 14.17 -14.13 8.22
N ILE A 26 15.19 -13.42 8.71
CA ILE A 26 16.27 -12.88 7.86
C ILE A 26 17.09 -14.01 7.25
N SER A 27 17.46 -15.04 8.04
CA SER A 27 18.16 -16.21 7.52
C SER A 27 17.35 -16.93 6.43
N ALA A 28 16.05 -17.13 6.67
CA ALA A 28 15.16 -17.72 5.68
C ALA A 28 15.07 -16.87 4.40
N PHE A 29 14.93 -15.54 4.53
CA PHE A 29 14.88 -14.62 3.41
C PHE A 29 16.15 -14.64 2.57
N ILE A 30 17.33 -14.58 3.24
CA ILE A 30 18.62 -14.68 2.56
C ILE A 30 18.72 -16.00 1.80
N ASN A 31 18.37 -17.12 2.45
CA ASN A 31 18.49 -18.45 1.87
C ASN A 31 17.56 -18.65 0.68
N THR A 32 16.27 -18.29 0.79
CA THR A 32 15.27 -18.54 -0.23
C THR A 32 15.34 -17.56 -1.41
N GLN A 33 15.79 -16.33 -1.19
CA GLN A 33 15.87 -15.31 -2.23
C GLN A 33 17.31 -14.95 -2.65
N ASN A 34 18.32 -15.63 -2.07
CA ASN A 34 19.74 -15.40 -2.39
C ASN A 34 20.18 -13.92 -2.20
N ILE A 35 19.82 -13.31 -1.07
CA ILE A 35 20.04 -11.89 -0.77
C ILE A 35 21.51 -11.62 -0.43
N LYS A 36 22.13 -10.69 -1.15
CA LYS A 36 23.48 -10.14 -0.89
C LYS A 36 23.43 -8.63 -0.65
N SER A 37 22.37 -7.97 -1.14
CA SER A 37 22.12 -6.55 -0.94
C SER A 37 20.62 -6.36 -0.63
N CYS A 38 20.32 -5.54 0.38
CA CYS A 38 18.96 -5.34 0.86
C CYS A 38 18.71 -3.88 1.22
N VAL A 39 17.59 -3.34 0.80
CA VAL A 39 17.11 -2.04 1.26
C VAL A 39 16.04 -2.22 2.32
N ILE A 40 16.09 -1.43 3.40
CA ILE A 40 15.12 -1.50 4.48
C ILE A 40 14.49 -0.14 4.77
N GLY A 41 13.24 -0.18 5.21
CA GLY A 41 12.53 1.00 5.69
C GLY A 41 11.41 0.62 6.64
N ARG A 42 10.82 1.60 7.29
CA ARG A 42 9.78 1.38 8.30
C ARG A 42 8.71 2.45 8.27
N ASP A 43 7.55 2.11 8.81
CA ASP A 43 6.54 3.10 9.15
C ASP A 43 6.86 3.85 10.47
N GLY A 44 5.95 4.72 10.92
CA GLY A 44 6.13 5.55 12.12
C GLY A 44 6.09 4.80 13.45
N ARG A 45 5.66 3.54 13.50
CA ARG A 45 5.42 2.79 14.76
C ARG A 45 6.58 2.86 15.73
N PRO A 46 6.31 3.08 17.05
CA PRO A 46 7.38 3.22 18.06
C PRO A 46 8.34 2.03 18.12
N SER A 47 7.83 0.80 17.94
CA SER A 47 8.64 -0.42 17.90
C SER A 47 9.50 -0.56 16.65
N GLY A 48 9.19 0.19 15.58
CA GLY A 48 9.84 0.05 14.27
C GLY A 48 11.33 0.34 14.30
N LYS A 49 11.78 1.35 15.06
CA LYS A 49 13.21 1.67 15.19
C LYS A 49 14.02 0.51 15.75
N GLN A 50 13.52 -0.14 16.82
CA GLN A 50 14.21 -1.25 17.45
C GLN A 50 14.24 -2.50 16.55
N ILE A 51 13.12 -2.78 15.87
CA ILE A 51 13.03 -3.90 14.92
C ILE A 51 13.98 -3.66 13.74
N ALA A 52 14.07 -2.42 13.23
CA ALA A 52 15.00 -2.07 12.16
C ALA A 52 16.46 -2.32 12.56
N LEU A 53 16.85 -1.98 13.79
CA LEU A 53 18.19 -2.27 14.28
C LEU A 53 18.48 -3.78 14.32
N TRP A 54 17.52 -4.60 14.73
CA TRP A 54 17.70 -6.06 14.73
C TRP A 54 17.77 -6.64 13.31
N VAL A 55 16.96 -6.11 12.37
CA VAL A 55 17.03 -6.49 10.95
C VAL A 55 18.39 -6.14 10.34
N ILE A 56 18.86 -4.90 10.57
CA ILE A 56 20.17 -4.45 10.08
C ILE A 56 21.30 -5.31 10.65
N ASP A 57 21.31 -5.53 11.96
CA ASP A 57 22.33 -6.32 12.65
C ASP A 57 22.41 -7.76 12.11
N SER A 58 21.23 -8.39 11.89
CA SER A 58 21.18 -9.75 11.34
C SER A 58 21.69 -9.81 9.90
N LEU A 59 21.27 -8.89 9.02
CA LEU A 59 21.74 -8.80 7.64
C LEU A 59 23.24 -8.52 7.57
N HIS A 60 23.70 -7.51 8.30
CA HIS A 60 25.11 -7.10 8.39
C HIS A 60 26.04 -8.25 8.81
N LYS A 61 25.69 -8.97 9.88
CA LYS A 61 26.45 -10.13 10.37
C LYS A 61 26.53 -11.27 9.36
N LYS A 62 25.52 -11.40 8.51
CA LYS A 62 25.48 -12.43 7.46
C LYS A 62 26.13 -11.98 6.13
N GLY A 63 26.83 -10.84 6.14
CA GLY A 63 27.56 -10.32 4.98
C GLY A 63 26.68 -9.64 3.92
N VAL A 64 25.43 -9.33 4.24
CA VAL A 64 24.51 -8.61 3.34
C VAL A 64 24.74 -7.12 3.45
N ASN A 65 24.88 -6.42 2.32
CA ASN A 65 24.93 -4.96 2.27
C ASN A 65 23.53 -4.40 2.50
N VAL A 66 23.41 -3.37 3.34
CA VAL A 66 22.14 -2.81 3.77
C VAL A 66 22.11 -1.30 3.56
N ASP A 67 21.11 -0.81 2.85
CA ASP A 67 20.76 0.60 2.79
C ASP A 67 19.49 0.87 3.57
N ASN A 68 19.54 1.79 4.53
CA ASN A 68 18.46 2.12 5.43
C ASN A 68 17.76 3.42 4.98
N CYS A 69 16.52 3.31 4.48
CA CYS A 69 15.69 4.46 4.11
C CYS A 69 15.02 5.15 5.32
N GLY A 70 15.13 4.58 6.52
CA GLY A 70 14.51 5.14 7.72
C GLY A 70 12.99 5.12 7.67
N LEU A 71 12.37 6.30 7.86
CA LEU A 71 10.91 6.47 7.74
C LEU A 71 10.55 6.58 6.25
N ALA A 72 9.97 5.52 5.72
CA ALA A 72 9.61 5.40 4.31
C ALA A 72 8.29 4.64 4.13
N THR A 73 7.49 5.05 3.15
CA THR A 73 6.24 4.36 2.82
C THR A 73 6.52 3.01 2.16
N THR A 74 5.56 2.08 2.23
CA THR A 74 5.66 0.81 1.50
C THR A 74 5.96 1.03 0.01
N PRO A 75 5.24 1.91 -0.73
CA PRO A 75 5.58 2.19 -2.14
C PRO A 75 6.98 2.81 -2.32
N THR A 76 7.47 3.67 -1.41
CA THR A 76 8.87 4.13 -1.46
C THR A 76 9.83 2.96 -1.42
N MET A 77 9.59 1.99 -0.54
CA MET A 77 10.45 0.82 -0.42
C MET A 77 10.39 -0.07 -1.66
N GLN A 78 9.23 -0.22 -2.27
CA GLN A 78 9.06 -0.97 -3.52
C GLN A 78 9.88 -0.34 -4.65
N ILE A 79 9.79 0.99 -4.83
CA ILE A 79 10.57 1.73 -5.82
C ILE A 79 12.07 1.61 -5.57
N MET A 80 12.52 1.76 -4.31
CA MET A 80 13.95 1.64 -3.98
C MET A 80 14.48 0.23 -4.20
N THR A 81 13.67 -0.81 -3.94
CA THR A 81 14.07 -2.20 -4.16
C THR A 81 14.20 -2.52 -5.65
N GLU A 82 13.32 -1.96 -6.51
CA GLU A 82 13.38 -2.09 -7.97
C GLU A 82 14.65 -1.51 -8.57
N LYS A 83 15.36 -0.61 -7.86
CA LYS A 83 16.60 -0.03 -8.34
C LYS A 83 17.68 -1.09 -8.55
N GLU A 84 18.55 -0.81 -9.53
CA GLU A 84 19.73 -1.64 -9.78
C GLU A 84 20.55 -1.87 -8.50
N ASN A 85 20.93 -3.11 -8.25
CA ASN A 85 21.82 -3.60 -7.19
C ASN A 85 21.17 -4.10 -5.89
N TYR A 86 19.85 -4.02 -5.68
CA TYR A 86 19.27 -4.73 -4.54
C TYR A 86 18.69 -6.08 -4.96
N ASP A 87 19.02 -7.12 -4.18
CA ASP A 87 18.46 -8.46 -4.38
C ASP A 87 17.08 -8.59 -3.74
N GLY A 88 16.75 -7.69 -2.81
CA GLY A 88 15.44 -7.61 -2.18
C GLY A 88 15.30 -6.45 -1.21
N GLY A 89 14.10 -6.33 -0.61
CA GLY A 89 13.78 -5.28 0.35
C GLY A 89 12.96 -5.77 1.53
N ILE A 90 13.01 -5.03 2.64
CA ILE A 90 12.21 -5.31 3.83
C ILE A 90 11.52 -4.05 4.29
N VAL A 91 10.18 -4.12 4.41
CA VAL A 91 9.36 -3.05 4.99
C VAL A 91 8.90 -3.46 6.38
N ILE A 92 9.25 -2.65 7.38
CA ILE A 92 8.91 -2.89 8.78
C ILE A 92 7.63 -2.12 9.08
N THR A 93 6.51 -2.81 9.00
CA THR A 93 5.16 -2.25 9.16
C THR A 93 4.13 -3.33 9.45
N ALA A 94 3.04 -2.97 10.11
CA ALA A 94 1.82 -3.78 10.19
C ALA A 94 0.64 -3.13 9.45
N SER A 95 0.91 -2.22 8.48
CA SER A 95 -0.11 -1.48 7.72
C SER A 95 -1.16 -0.85 8.66
N HIS A 96 -2.45 -1.06 8.42
CA HIS A 96 -3.56 -0.48 9.18
C HIS A 96 -3.84 -1.12 10.56
N ASN A 97 -3.02 -2.09 11.02
CA ASN A 97 -3.20 -2.63 12.38
C ASN A 97 -2.92 -1.55 13.46
N PRO A 98 -3.46 -1.71 14.69
CA PRO A 98 -3.17 -0.82 15.81
C PRO A 98 -1.67 -0.66 16.11
N SER A 99 -1.29 0.38 16.87
CA SER A 99 0.10 0.80 17.09
C SER A 99 0.97 -0.24 17.80
N GLU A 100 0.38 -1.10 18.61
CA GLU A 100 1.06 -2.21 19.31
C GLU A 100 1.50 -3.33 18.39
N TYR A 101 0.96 -3.41 17.16
CA TYR A 101 1.40 -4.37 16.15
C TYR A 101 2.61 -3.86 15.39
N ASN A 102 3.42 -4.79 14.87
CA ASN A 102 4.40 -4.53 13.83
C ASN A 102 4.52 -5.76 12.92
N GLY A 103 5.34 -5.67 11.87
CA GLY A 103 5.48 -6.74 10.89
C GLY A 103 6.72 -6.59 10.04
N LEU A 104 6.97 -7.61 9.22
CA LEU A 104 7.96 -7.61 8.17
C LEU A 104 7.24 -7.97 6.85
N LYS A 105 7.32 -7.11 5.87
CA LYS A 105 6.96 -7.38 4.48
C LYS A 105 8.24 -7.57 3.68
N PHE A 106 8.30 -8.61 2.86
CA PHE A 106 9.46 -8.92 2.04
C PHE A 106 9.21 -8.60 0.59
N LEU A 107 10.18 -7.97 -0.05
CA LEU A 107 10.13 -7.55 -1.45
C LEU A 107 11.14 -8.33 -2.27
N GLN A 108 10.77 -8.66 -3.50
CA GLN A 108 11.63 -9.20 -4.53
C GLN A 108 12.51 -8.09 -5.13
N ASN A 109 13.49 -8.46 -5.91
CA ASN A 109 14.40 -7.53 -6.59
C ASN A 109 13.71 -6.58 -7.58
N ASP A 110 12.51 -6.93 -8.05
CA ASP A 110 11.66 -6.08 -8.90
C ASP A 110 10.75 -5.12 -8.12
N GLY A 111 10.91 -5.03 -6.79
CA GLY A 111 10.11 -4.19 -5.91
C GLY A 111 8.73 -4.74 -5.56
N THR A 112 8.30 -5.86 -6.14
CA THR A 112 7.01 -6.46 -5.79
C THR A 112 7.11 -7.29 -4.51
N PHE A 113 5.97 -7.54 -3.85
CA PHE A 113 5.96 -8.48 -2.73
C PHE A 113 6.30 -9.89 -3.20
N LEU A 114 6.84 -10.70 -2.29
CA LEU A 114 6.99 -12.13 -2.54
C LEU A 114 5.65 -12.72 -2.97
N SER A 115 5.66 -13.60 -3.96
CA SER A 115 4.49 -14.38 -4.35
C SER A 115 4.03 -15.29 -3.21
N SER A 116 2.80 -15.84 -3.32
CA SER A 116 2.29 -16.79 -2.32
C SER A 116 3.24 -17.99 -2.16
N ASP A 117 3.76 -18.54 -3.27
CA ASP A 117 4.65 -19.68 -3.26
C ASP A 117 6.00 -19.35 -2.60
N GLN A 118 6.57 -18.17 -2.89
CA GLN A 118 7.80 -17.69 -2.26
C GLN A 118 7.62 -17.43 -0.75
N CYS A 119 6.45 -16.90 -0.34
CA CYS A 119 6.12 -16.75 1.08
C CYS A 119 6.02 -18.12 1.78
N GLU A 120 5.40 -19.11 1.14
CA GLU A 120 5.34 -20.46 1.70
C GLU A 120 6.73 -21.09 1.82
N GLU A 121 7.60 -20.91 0.85
CA GLU A 121 8.99 -21.36 0.87
C GLU A 121 9.76 -20.71 2.03
N LEU A 122 9.65 -19.38 2.17
CA LEU A 122 10.23 -18.64 3.28
C LEU A 122 9.73 -19.16 4.63
N PHE A 123 8.43 -19.38 4.79
CA PHE A 123 7.88 -19.90 6.05
C PHE A 123 8.28 -21.34 6.35
N LYS A 124 8.40 -22.18 5.33
CA LYS A 124 8.97 -23.55 5.47
C LYS A 124 10.42 -23.50 5.94
N ALA A 125 11.23 -22.61 5.38
CA ALA A 125 12.62 -22.43 5.80
C ALA A 125 12.70 -22.00 7.27
N VAL A 126 11.83 -21.07 7.72
CA VAL A 126 11.73 -20.68 9.14
C VAL A 126 11.36 -21.85 10.03
N ASP A 127 10.36 -22.67 9.64
CA ASP A 127 9.88 -23.80 10.43
C ASP A 127 10.91 -24.94 10.51
N GLN A 128 11.72 -25.09 9.47
CA GLN A 128 12.87 -26.00 9.43
C GLN A 128 14.09 -25.48 10.18
N ASN A 129 14.01 -24.26 10.77
CA ASN A 129 15.13 -23.56 11.42
C ASN A 129 16.37 -23.44 10.51
N ILE A 130 16.14 -23.19 9.21
CA ILE A 130 17.26 -22.86 8.30
C ILE A 130 17.94 -21.61 8.84
N SER A 131 19.25 -21.72 9.09
CA SER A 131 20.07 -20.62 9.56
C SER A 131 21.16 -20.33 8.53
N VAL A 132 21.47 -19.05 8.39
CA VAL A 132 22.66 -18.59 7.67
C VAL A 132 23.70 -18.20 8.71
N GLU A 133 24.87 -18.80 8.61
CA GLU A 133 25.97 -18.49 9.53
C GLU A 133 26.46 -17.04 9.33
N ASN A 134 27.06 -16.49 10.38
CA ASN A 134 27.68 -15.19 10.28
C ASN A 134 28.87 -15.25 9.32
N SER A 135 28.97 -14.24 8.47
CA SER A 135 30.08 -14.12 7.51
C SER A 135 31.35 -13.63 8.19
N GLU A 136 32.51 -14.09 7.72
CA GLU A 136 33.79 -13.51 8.11
C GLU A 136 33.94 -12.05 7.64
N SER A 137 33.29 -11.71 6.51
CA SER A 137 33.21 -10.36 5.98
C SER A 137 31.83 -9.78 6.25
N LEU A 138 31.75 -8.77 7.09
CA LEU A 138 30.53 -8.08 7.43
C LEU A 138 29.99 -7.28 6.22
N GLY A 139 28.68 -7.23 6.06
CA GLY A 139 28.04 -6.39 5.03
C GLY A 139 28.20 -4.90 5.31
N ALA A 140 28.24 -4.07 4.29
CA ALA A 140 28.21 -2.62 4.48
C ALA A 140 26.84 -2.16 4.96
N VAL A 141 26.78 -1.09 5.77
CA VAL A 141 25.52 -0.46 6.21
C VAL A 141 25.61 1.02 5.91
N SER A 142 24.61 1.56 5.19
CA SER A 142 24.52 2.97 4.85
C SER A 142 23.10 3.51 5.09
N ASP A 143 22.98 4.82 5.26
CA ASP A 143 21.69 5.50 5.27
C ASP A 143 21.37 6.01 3.86
N TYR A 144 20.14 5.72 3.39
CA TYR A 144 19.63 6.15 2.08
C TYR A 144 18.64 7.29 2.26
N SER A 145 19.13 8.52 2.40
CA SER A 145 18.32 9.69 2.77
C SER A 145 17.51 10.31 1.63
N THR A 146 17.74 9.91 0.37
CA THR A 146 17.07 10.48 -0.82
C THR A 146 15.86 9.69 -1.28
N ALA A 147 15.54 8.56 -0.68
CA ALA A 147 14.47 7.65 -1.08
C ALA A 147 13.12 8.37 -1.34
N ASN A 148 12.68 9.20 -0.39
CA ASN A 148 11.44 9.95 -0.53
C ASN A 148 11.46 10.95 -1.71
N LYS A 149 12.58 11.61 -1.97
CA LYS A 149 12.73 12.53 -3.11
C LYS A 149 12.67 11.79 -4.45
N GLU A 150 13.29 10.64 -4.51
CA GLU A 150 13.32 9.81 -5.71
C GLU A 150 11.95 9.22 -6.01
N HIS A 151 11.20 8.81 -4.96
CA HIS A 151 9.83 8.36 -5.11
C HIS A 151 8.95 9.50 -5.68
N ILE A 152 8.98 10.70 -5.08
CA ILE A 152 8.23 11.86 -5.59
C ILE A 152 8.59 12.13 -7.06
N HIS A 153 9.88 12.13 -7.39
CA HIS A 153 10.32 12.35 -8.76
C HIS A 153 9.78 11.29 -9.73
N LYS A 154 9.82 10.01 -9.35
CA LYS A 154 9.29 8.90 -10.15
C LYS A 154 7.79 9.10 -10.43
N VAL A 155 7.00 9.46 -9.41
CA VAL A 155 5.55 9.70 -9.53
C VAL A 155 5.27 10.90 -10.43
N LEU A 156 5.92 12.03 -10.17
CA LEU A 156 5.69 13.27 -10.95
C LEU A 156 6.19 13.19 -12.40
N SER A 157 7.02 12.19 -12.74
CA SER A 157 7.47 11.92 -14.09
C SER A 157 6.48 11.10 -14.91
N ALA A 158 5.40 10.59 -14.30
CA ALA A 158 4.40 9.78 -14.99
C ALA A 158 3.56 10.64 -15.96
N LYS A 159 3.44 10.19 -17.20
CA LYS A 159 2.85 10.97 -18.32
C LYS A 159 1.37 11.33 -18.13
N CYS A 160 0.64 10.53 -17.34
CA CYS A 160 -0.78 10.77 -17.05
C CYS A 160 -1.00 11.80 -15.93
N ILE A 161 0.06 12.40 -15.38
CA ILE A 161 -0.01 13.43 -14.33
C ILE A 161 0.39 14.77 -14.94
N ASP A 162 -0.57 15.68 -15.07
CA ASP A 162 -0.34 17.04 -15.56
C ASP A 162 0.09 17.97 -14.43
N VAL A 163 1.40 17.91 -14.10
CA VAL A 163 2.01 18.68 -13.02
C VAL A 163 1.82 20.19 -13.21
N GLU A 164 1.94 20.70 -14.45
CA GLU A 164 1.84 22.13 -14.73
C GLU A 164 0.42 22.64 -14.46
N SER A 165 -0.60 21.93 -14.92
CA SER A 165 -2.00 22.26 -14.64
C SER A 165 -2.31 22.25 -13.15
N VAL A 166 -1.77 21.29 -12.38
CA VAL A 166 -1.96 21.23 -10.93
C VAL A 166 -1.33 22.44 -10.24
N ILE A 167 -0.08 22.79 -10.60
CA ILE A 167 0.63 23.96 -10.04
C ILE A 167 -0.14 25.26 -10.30
N GLN A 168 -0.75 25.42 -11.48
CA GLN A 168 -1.52 26.62 -11.83
C GLN A 168 -2.80 26.77 -11.00
N LYS A 169 -3.41 25.68 -10.57
CA LYS A 169 -4.67 25.67 -9.78
C LYS A 169 -4.48 26.11 -8.34
N LYS A 170 -3.29 25.89 -7.74
CA LYS A 170 -2.95 26.27 -6.35
C LYS A 170 -3.95 25.72 -5.34
N PHE A 171 -4.25 24.44 -5.42
CA PHE A 171 -5.17 23.78 -4.49
C PHE A 171 -4.76 24.00 -3.03
N THR A 172 -5.76 24.18 -2.17
CA THR A 172 -5.58 24.07 -0.71
C THR A 172 -5.93 22.64 -0.30
N VAL A 173 -4.95 21.90 0.24
CA VAL A 173 -5.13 20.49 0.61
C VAL A 173 -4.89 20.29 2.11
N VAL A 174 -5.67 19.41 2.74
CA VAL A 174 -5.42 18.94 4.10
C VAL A 174 -4.92 17.52 4.04
N ILE A 175 -3.80 17.21 4.72
CA ILE A 175 -3.19 15.88 4.74
C ILE A 175 -3.21 15.33 6.16
N ASP A 176 -3.80 14.16 6.34
CA ASP A 176 -3.76 13.34 7.55
C ASP A 176 -2.98 12.05 7.28
N ALA A 177 -1.70 12.02 7.66
CA ALA A 177 -0.82 10.86 7.50
C ALA A 177 -0.82 9.92 8.73
N VAL A 178 -1.78 10.07 9.65
CA VAL A 178 -1.93 9.27 10.90
C VAL A 178 -0.62 9.12 11.69
N ASN A 179 0.29 10.08 11.61
CA ASN A 179 1.66 10.02 12.13
C ASN A 179 2.49 8.82 11.62
N GLY A 180 2.12 8.29 10.45
CA GLY A 180 2.78 7.18 9.77
C GLY A 180 3.93 7.60 8.86
N ALA A 181 4.29 6.73 7.93
CA ALA A 181 5.39 6.94 6.97
C ALA A 181 5.12 8.09 5.98
N GLY A 182 3.84 8.38 5.70
CA GLY A 182 3.42 9.47 4.81
C GLY A 182 3.67 10.87 5.38
N SER A 183 4.03 11.01 6.66
CA SER A 183 4.07 12.28 7.39
C SER A 183 4.91 13.39 6.76
N TYR A 184 5.98 13.04 6.07
CA TYR A 184 6.86 14.02 5.41
C TYR A 184 6.75 13.98 3.90
N ILE A 185 6.62 12.79 3.32
CA ILE A 185 6.63 12.64 1.87
C ILE A 185 5.36 13.21 1.21
N LEU A 186 4.18 13.04 1.83
CA LEU A 186 2.91 13.53 1.27
C LEU A 186 2.82 15.05 1.27
N PRO A 187 3.12 15.77 2.38
CA PRO A 187 3.21 17.22 2.34
C PRO A 187 4.21 17.72 1.30
N THR A 188 5.40 17.13 1.22
CA THR A 188 6.43 17.51 0.24
C THR A 188 5.95 17.31 -1.20
N LEU A 189 5.26 16.20 -1.50
CA LEU A 189 4.66 15.97 -2.82
C LEU A 189 3.68 17.10 -3.19
N CYS A 190 2.74 17.40 -2.28
CA CYS A 190 1.72 18.42 -2.54
C CYS A 190 2.32 19.83 -2.64
N GLU A 191 3.36 20.15 -1.88
CA GLU A 191 4.12 21.40 -2.00
C GLU A 191 4.80 21.51 -3.38
N GLN A 192 5.41 20.43 -3.89
CA GLN A 192 5.99 20.40 -5.24
C GLN A 192 4.92 20.53 -6.33
N LEU A 193 3.71 20.08 -6.08
CA LEU A 193 2.54 20.29 -6.94
C LEU A 193 1.92 21.70 -6.79
N GLY A 194 2.58 22.63 -6.06
CA GLY A 194 2.13 24.01 -5.89
C GLY A 194 0.92 24.19 -4.96
N CYS A 195 0.56 23.17 -4.18
CA CYS A 195 -0.56 23.24 -3.27
C CYS A 195 -0.23 24.05 -2.00
N LYS A 196 -1.22 24.73 -1.43
CA LYS A 196 -1.19 25.18 -0.05
C LYS A 196 -1.52 23.99 0.85
N VAL A 197 -0.53 23.50 1.59
CA VAL A 197 -0.65 22.28 2.39
C VAL A 197 -0.97 22.63 3.86
N ILE A 198 -1.95 21.95 4.42
CA ILE A 198 -2.29 21.98 5.84
C ILE A 198 -2.14 20.56 6.37
N THR A 199 -1.23 20.36 7.31
CA THR A 199 -0.92 19.05 7.86
C THR A 199 -1.71 18.75 9.13
N MET A 200 -2.16 17.50 9.25
CA MET A 200 -2.71 16.89 10.46
C MET A 200 -2.01 15.57 10.68
N ASN A 201 -1.65 15.25 11.94
CA ASN A 201 -1.07 13.95 12.27
C ASN A 201 0.10 13.57 11.35
N CYS A 202 1.03 14.50 11.16
CA CYS A 202 2.20 14.37 10.29
C CYS A 202 3.52 14.46 11.07
N ASN A 203 3.59 13.94 12.32
CA ASN A 203 4.82 13.92 13.12
C ASN A 203 5.75 12.73 12.77
N GLY A 204 5.24 11.67 12.17
CA GLY A 204 6.02 10.48 11.81
C GLY A 204 6.49 9.65 13.01
N ASP A 205 5.86 9.85 14.17
CA ASP A 205 6.21 9.21 15.45
C ASP A 205 5.39 7.95 15.76
N GLY A 206 4.40 7.62 14.90
CA GLY A 206 3.52 6.46 15.03
C GLY A 206 2.52 6.54 16.20
N ASN A 207 2.37 7.71 16.78
CA ASN A 207 1.33 7.98 17.77
C ASN A 207 -0.01 8.19 17.04
N PHE A 208 -0.70 7.11 16.71
CA PHE A 208 -1.92 7.14 15.91
C PHE A 208 -3.05 7.82 16.67
N THR A 209 -3.50 8.96 16.16
CA THR A 209 -4.55 9.80 16.76
C THR A 209 -5.96 9.37 16.38
N ARG A 210 -6.10 8.48 15.38
CA ARG A 210 -7.32 7.81 14.94
C ARG A 210 -7.06 6.34 14.69
N ILE A 211 -8.11 5.58 14.46
CA ILE A 211 -7.97 4.21 13.92
C ILE A 211 -7.17 4.32 12.61
N PRO A 212 -6.07 3.54 12.48
CA PRO A 212 -5.14 3.75 11.37
C PRO A 212 -5.69 3.39 9.99
N GLU A 213 -6.74 2.58 9.92
CA GLU A 213 -7.43 2.32 8.65
C GLU A 213 -8.25 3.56 8.24
N PRO A 214 -8.03 4.14 7.05
CA PRO A 214 -8.64 5.41 6.65
C PRO A 214 -10.05 5.22 6.08
N LEU A 215 -10.93 4.52 6.81
CA LEU A 215 -12.36 4.40 6.48
C LEU A 215 -13.08 5.71 6.77
N ALA A 216 -14.15 5.99 6.06
CA ALA A 216 -14.94 7.23 6.21
C ALA A 216 -15.33 7.50 7.67
N GLU A 217 -15.72 6.47 8.42
CA GLU A 217 -16.08 6.55 9.83
C GLU A 217 -14.94 6.97 10.77
N ASN A 218 -13.70 6.95 10.31
CA ASN A 218 -12.51 7.31 11.08
C ASN A 218 -11.98 8.71 10.73
N LEU A 219 -12.65 9.46 9.84
CA LEU A 219 -12.13 10.71 9.25
C LEU A 219 -12.83 11.98 9.72
N GLN A 220 -13.66 11.93 10.80
CA GLN A 220 -14.44 13.09 11.28
C GLN A 220 -13.57 14.32 11.61
N SER A 221 -12.35 14.10 12.10
CA SER A 221 -11.42 15.22 12.39
C SER A 221 -10.93 15.87 11.11
N LEU A 222 -10.70 15.09 10.05
CA LEU A 222 -10.30 15.58 8.73
C LEU A 222 -11.46 16.31 8.04
N GLU A 223 -12.68 15.76 8.11
CA GLU A 223 -13.91 16.41 7.60
C GLU A 223 -14.08 17.81 8.19
N LYS A 224 -13.99 17.89 9.52
CA LYS A 224 -14.07 19.18 10.23
C LYS A 224 -12.97 20.15 9.80
N LYS A 225 -11.72 19.63 9.63
CA LYS A 225 -10.58 20.47 9.25
C LYS A 225 -10.71 21.03 7.84
N VAL A 226 -11.17 20.20 6.89
CA VAL A 226 -11.42 20.64 5.50
C VAL A 226 -12.40 21.80 5.47
N LEU A 227 -13.51 21.71 6.21
CA LEU A 227 -14.50 22.81 6.31
C LEU A 227 -13.93 24.05 7.00
N GLU A 228 -13.21 23.87 8.13
CA GLU A 228 -12.63 24.97 8.92
C GLU A 228 -11.71 25.85 8.07
N VAL A 229 -10.91 25.25 7.22
CA VAL A 229 -9.91 25.96 6.41
C VAL A 229 -10.37 26.28 5.00
N GLY A 230 -11.55 25.81 4.59
CA GLY A 230 -12.05 25.95 3.23
C GLY A 230 -11.16 25.25 2.20
N ALA A 231 -10.68 24.05 2.51
CA ALA A 231 -9.81 23.31 1.60
C ALA A 231 -10.60 22.76 0.39
N ASP A 232 -9.90 22.63 -0.73
CA ASP A 232 -10.45 22.01 -1.94
C ASP A 232 -10.62 20.50 -1.80
N ILE A 233 -9.75 19.87 -0.98
CA ILE A 233 -9.76 18.43 -0.75
C ILE A 233 -8.96 18.07 0.51
N GLY A 234 -9.37 16.99 1.18
CA GLY A 234 -8.62 16.34 2.26
C GLY A 234 -8.17 14.94 1.84
N PHE A 235 -6.93 14.57 2.21
CA PHE A 235 -6.35 13.27 1.97
C PHE A 235 -5.97 12.59 3.27
N ALA A 236 -6.35 11.33 3.45
CA ALA A 236 -5.99 10.50 4.59
C ALA A 236 -5.31 9.22 4.13
N THR A 237 -4.19 8.84 4.75
CA THR A 237 -3.51 7.58 4.47
C THR A 237 -3.50 6.65 5.67
N ASP A 238 -3.20 5.38 5.44
CA ASP A 238 -2.83 4.43 6.46
C ASP A 238 -1.35 4.59 6.87
N PRO A 239 -0.86 3.90 7.92
CA PRO A 239 0.48 4.12 8.46
C PRO A 239 1.65 3.89 7.50
N ASP A 240 1.53 3.01 6.55
CA ASP A 240 2.59 2.72 5.58
C ASP A 240 2.34 3.33 4.19
N GLY A 241 1.26 4.11 4.03
CA GLY A 241 1.04 5.00 2.89
C GLY A 241 0.74 4.31 1.58
N ASP A 242 0.24 3.07 1.62
CA ASP A 242 -0.17 2.33 0.42
C ASP A 242 -1.65 2.53 0.07
N ARG A 243 -2.46 3.14 0.97
CA ARG A 243 -3.89 3.43 0.80
C ARG A 243 -4.19 4.90 0.96
N LEU A 244 -5.17 5.37 0.21
CA LEU A 244 -5.67 6.73 0.25
C LEU A 244 -7.18 6.75 0.44
N SER A 245 -7.66 7.63 1.32
CA SER A 245 -9.07 8.04 1.39
C SER A 245 -9.19 9.56 1.23
N ILE A 246 -10.36 10.00 0.81
CA ILE A 246 -10.62 11.37 0.39
C ILE A 246 -11.74 11.98 1.22
N VAL A 247 -11.53 13.22 1.64
CA VAL A 247 -12.59 14.12 2.12
C VAL A 247 -12.81 15.21 1.07
N SER A 248 -14.05 15.36 0.62
CA SER A 248 -14.41 16.34 -0.39
C SER A 248 -14.47 17.76 0.19
N ASN A 249 -14.48 18.76 -0.69
CA ASN A 249 -14.50 20.18 -0.35
C ASN A 249 -15.72 20.60 0.49
N ASN A 250 -16.79 19.81 0.52
CA ASN A 250 -17.94 20.02 1.40
C ASN A 250 -17.81 19.31 2.78
N GLY A 251 -16.61 18.80 3.12
CA GLY A 251 -16.31 18.16 4.40
C GLY A 251 -16.92 16.75 4.56
N THR A 252 -17.15 16.04 3.47
CA THR A 252 -17.69 14.68 3.51
C THR A 252 -16.63 13.67 3.12
N ALA A 253 -16.36 12.68 3.97
CA ALA A 253 -15.54 11.53 3.62
C ALA A 253 -16.29 10.68 2.58
N ILE A 254 -15.72 10.55 1.39
CA ILE A 254 -16.40 9.91 0.24
C ILE A 254 -16.16 8.42 0.13
N GLY A 255 -15.32 7.87 0.99
CA GLY A 255 -14.94 6.46 1.00
C GLY A 255 -13.68 6.16 0.19
N GLU A 256 -13.00 5.11 0.62
CA GLU A 256 -11.69 4.69 0.08
C GLU A 256 -11.75 4.22 -1.38
N GLU A 257 -12.90 3.71 -1.82
CA GLU A 257 -13.07 3.20 -3.18
C GLU A 257 -12.97 4.28 -4.27
N TYR A 258 -13.34 5.52 -3.92
CA TYR A 258 -13.24 6.65 -4.85
C TYR A 258 -11.80 6.99 -5.23
N SER A 259 -10.82 6.65 -4.42
CA SER A 259 -9.40 6.91 -4.74
C SER A 259 -9.00 6.19 -6.02
N LEU A 260 -9.33 4.90 -6.14
CA LEU A 260 -9.07 4.14 -7.37
C LEU A 260 -9.91 4.64 -8.55
N VAL A 261 -11.21 4.89 -8.33
CA VAL A 261 -12.14 5.30 -9.39
C VAL A 261 -11.73 6.64 -10.01
N LEU A 262 -11.36 7.64 -9.20
CA LEU A 262 -10.91 8.96 -9.68
C LEU A 262 -9.54 8.89 -10.36
N ALA A 263 -8.60 8.11 -9.82
CA ALA A 263 -7.31 7.88 -10.48
C ALA A 263 -7.49 7.21 -11.85
N VAL A 264 -8.35 6.20 -11.95
CA VAL A 264 -8.70 5.56 -13.22
C VAL A 264 -9.37 6.55 -14.17
N LYS A 265 -10.28 7.40 -13.67
CA LYS A 265 -10.92 8.46 -14.51
C LYS A 265 -9.86 9.40 -15.11
N ASN A 266 -8.89 9.83 -14.32
CA ASN A 266 -7.74 10.61 -14.82
C ASN A 266 -6.96 9.85 -15.90
N PHE A 267 -6.65 8.57 -15.66
CA PHE A 267 -5.91 7.75 -16.61
C PHE A 267 -6.67 7.57 -17.93
N MET A 268 -7.99 7.36 -17.88
CA MET A 268 -8.84 7.20 -19.08
C MET A 268 -8.91 8.47 -19.92
N ASN A 269 -8.79 9.66 -19.31
CA ASN A 269 -8.68 10.92 -20.03
C ASN A 269 -7.35 11.04 -20.79
N PHE A 270 -6.29 10.44 -20.26
CA PHE A 270 -4.98 10.40 -20.89
C PHE A 270 -4.87 9.29 -21.94
N GLN A 271 -5.28 8.07 -21.58
CA GLN A 271 -5.16 6.89 -22.43
C GLN A 271 -6.25 5.85 -22.13
N SER A 272 -6.98 5.44 -23.16
CA SER A 272 -7.92 4.33 -23.06
C SER A 272 -7.21 3.02 -22.66
N SER A 273 -7.71 2.33 -21.63
CA SER A 273 -7.10 1.11 -21.09
C SER A 273 -8.13 0.17 -20.48
N MET A 274 -7.73 -1.08 -20.31
CA MET A 274 -8.33 -1.98 -19.33
C MET A 274 -7.79 -1.66 -17.94
N VAL A 275 -8.51 -2.07 -16.89
CA VAL A 275 -8.13 -1.91 -15.48
C VAL A 275 -8.12 -3.25 -14.79
N VAL A 276 -7.12 -3.52 -13.95
CA VAL A 276 -7.09 -4.71 -13.10
C VAL A 276 -7.42 -4.32 -11.67
N THR A 277 -8.33 -5.05 -11.05
CA THR A 277 -8.69 -4.88 -9.64
C THR A 277 -9.01 -6.23 -9.00
N ASN A 278 -9.40 -6.23 -7.72
CA ASN A 278 -9.81 -7.44 -7.03
C ASN A 278 -11.34 -7.59 -6.95
N LEU A 279 -11.81 -8.75 -6.48
CA LEU A 279 -13.24 -9.07 -6.35
C LEU A 279 -13.97 -8.21 -5.30
N SER A 280 -13.27 -7.59 -4.35
CA SER A 280 -13.87 -6.74 -3.31
C SER A 280 -13.97 -5.26 -3.70
N THR A 281 -13.67 -4.91 -4.95
CA THR A 281 -13.80 -3.53 -5.46
C THR A 281 -15.18 -3.28 -6.03
N SER A 282 -15.73 -2.10 -5.74
CA SER A 282 -17.04 -1.64 -6.20
C SER A 282 -17.20 -1.70 -7.72
N MET A 283 -18.45 -1.85 -8.16
CA MET A 283 -18.86 -1.76 -9.55
C MET A 283 -18.78 -0.34 -10.13
N MET A 284 -18.51 0.69 -9.30
CA MET A 284 -18.25 2.06 -9.79
C MET A 284 -17.16 2.08 -10.85
N LEU A 285 -16.11 1.25 -10.68
CA LEU A 285 -14.99 1.17 -11.60
C LEU A 285 -15.40 0.74 -13.01
N ASP A 286 -16.41 -0.15 -13.13
CA ASP A 286 -16.90 -0.64 -14.41
C ASP A 286 -17.63 0.45 -15.23
N SER A 287 -18.07 1.53 -14.59
CA SER A 287 -18.69 2.67 -15.27
C SER A 287 -17.67 3.64 -15.87
N ILE A 288 -16.40 3.56 -15.44
CA ILE A 288 -15.32 4.47 -15.87
C ILE A 288 -14.36 3.76 -16.81
N ALA A 289 -14.01 2.50 -16.51
CA ALA A 289 -13.05 1.72 -17.27
C ALA A 289 -13.70 1.12 -18.54
N ASN A 290 -12.93 0.99 -19.62
CA ASN A 290 -13.42 0.29 -20.82
C ASN A 290 -13.69 -1.19 -20.56
N LYS A 291 -12.90 -1.80 -19.67
CA LYS A 291 -13.05 -3.17 -19.20
C LYS A 291 -12.35 -3.35 -17.89
N THR A 292 -13.03 -3.91 -16.91
CA THR A 292 -12.46 -4.27 -15.61
C THR A 292 -12.18 -5.76 -15.55
N ILE A 293 -10.96 -6.11 -15.13
CA ILE A 293 -10.51 -7.50 -14.91
C ILE A 293 -10.36 -7.68 -13.42
N ARG A 294 -11.04 -8.69 -12.85
CA ARG A 294 -11.07 -8.94 -11.42
C ARG A 294 -10.24 -10.15 -11.03
N THR A 295 -9.43 -10.01 -9.99
CA THR A 295 -8.57 -11.05 -9.42
C THR A 295 -9.05 -11.47 -8.03
N LYS A 296 -8.41 -12.45 -7.43
CA LYS A 296 -8.51 -12.70 -5.99
C LYS A 296 -8.06 -11.45 -5.22
N ILE A 297 -8.48 -11.35 -3.95
CA ILE A 297 -8.09 -10.26 -3.05
C ILE A 297 -6.59 -10.38 -2.74
N GLY A 298 -5.91 -9.24 -2.78
CA GLY A 298 -4.48 -9.09 -2.46
C GLY A 298 -3.70 -8.45 -3.61
N GLU A 299 -2.86 -7.49 -3.27
CA GLU A 299 -2.05 -6.70 -4.21
C GLU A 299 -1.25 -7.58 -5.18
N ALA A 300 -0.60 -8.65 -4.67
CA ALA A 300 0.21 -9.55 -5.49
C ALA A 300 -0.58 -10.16 -6.67
N HIS A 301 -1.87 -10.49 -6.47
CA HIS A 301 -2.71 -11.02 -7.55
C HIS A 301 -3.07 -9.95 -8.58
N VAL A 302 -3.29 -8.71 -8.14
CA VAL A 302 -3.55 -7.58 -9.04
C VAL A 302 -2.31 -7.29 -9.87
N VAL A 303 -1.15 -7.17 -9.23
CA VAL A 303 0.15 -6.93 -9.88
C VAL A 303 0.50 -8.03 -10.89
N GLN A 304 0.37 -9.30 -10.47
CA GLN A 304 0.59 -10.42 -11.37
C GLN A 304 -0.28 -10.30 -12.63
N LYS A 305 -1.58 -10.03 -12.47
CA LYS A 305 -2.50 -9.92 -13.61
C LYS A 305 -2.22 -8.70 -14.47
N MET A 306 -1.80 -7.57 -13.88
CA MET A 306 -1.35 -6.39 -14.62
C MET A 306 -0.14 -6.71 -15.51
N ASN A 307 0.83 -7.48 -14.98
CA ASN A 307 2.01 -7.89 -15.71
C ASN A 307 1.67 -8.88 -16.84
N GLU A 308 0.89 -9.93 -16.55
CA GLU A 308 0.47 -10.93 -17.53
C GLU A 308 -0.21 -10.29 -18.76
N LEU A 309 -1.02 -9.27 -18.54
CA LEU A 309 -1.80 -8.60 -19.58
C LEU A 309 -1.19 -7.28 -20.06
N ASN A 310 -0.04 -6.90 -19.51
CA ASN A 310 0.63 -5.61 -19.77
C ASN A 310 -0.30 -4.39 -19.60
N ILE A 311 -1.08 -4.38 -18.50
CA ILE A 311 -2.01 -3.31 -18.18
C ILE A 311 -1.32 -2.28 -17.30
N SER A 312 -1.51 -0.99 -17.61
CA SER A 312 -0.78 0.11 -16.99
C SER A 312 -1.41 0.64 -15.69
N ILE A 313 -2.71 0.41 -15.47
CA ILE A 313 -3.46 0.95 -14.32
C ILE A 313 -4.25 -0.15 -13.62
N GLY A 314 -4.22 -0.15 -12.31
CA GLY A 314 -4.95 -1.11 -11.47
C GLY A 314 -5.05 -0.62 -10.04
N GLY A 315 -5.51 -1.52 -9.15
CA GLY A 315 -5.59 -1.23 -7.73
C GLY A 315 -6.66 -2.04 -7.02
N GLU A 316 -6.94 -1.65 -5.79
CA GLU A 316 -7.93 -2.30 -4.93
C GLU A 316 -8.91 -1.28 -4.34
N GLY A 317 -10.16 -1.69 -4.11
CA GLY A 317 -11.22 -0.85 -3.53
C GLY A 317 -10.99 -0.42 -2.08
N ASN A 318 -9.83 -0.70 -1.51
CA ASN A 318 -9.40 -0.24 -0.19
C ASN A 318 -8.58 1.06 -0.23
N GLY A 319 -8.61 1.80 -1.33
CA GLY A 319 -7.88 3.04 -1.54
C GLY A 319 -6.50 2.87 -2.18
N GLY A 320 -6.13 1.66 -2.59
CA GLY A 320 -4.85 1.37 -3.23
C GLY A 320 -4.89 1.56 -4.74
N VAL A 321 -4.07 2.45 -5.27
CA VAL A 321 -3.90 2.72 -6.71
C VAL A 321 -2.55 2.22 -7.17
N ILE A 322 -2.50 1.52 -8.29
CA ILE A 322 -1.28 1.00 -8.92
C ILE A 322 -1.14 1.62 -10.30
N LEU A 323 -0.03 2.30 -10.55
CA LEU A 323 0.34 2.84 -11.85
C LEU A 323 1.68 2.26 -12.29
N LYS A 324 1.66 1.36 -13.28
CA LYS A 324 2.85 0.62 -13.72
C LYS A 324 4.02 1.54 -14.15
N GLU A 325 3.73 2.71 -14.69
CA GLU A 325 4.76 3.68 -15.08
C GLU A 325 5.55 4.21 -13.88
N ALA A 326 4.91 4.32 -12.71
CA ALA A 326 5.59 4.66 -11.47
C ALA A 326 6.24 3.42 -10.85
N HIS A 327 5.44 2.43 -10.46
CA HIS A 327 5.88 1.11 -10.00
C HIS A 327 4.70 0.14 -9.89
N LEU A 328 4.99 -1.14 -9.61
CA LEU A 328 3.99 -2.19 -9.45
C LEU A 328 3.64 -2.43 -7.98
N GLY A 329 3.02 -1.44 -7.36
CA GLY A 329 2.52 -1.48 -5.99
C GLY A 329 1.49 -0.40 -5.75
N ARG A 330 0.68 -0.55 -4.70
CA ARG A 330 -0.31 0.46 -4.30
C ARG A 330 0.41 1.67 -3.74
N ASP A 331 -0.04 2.87 -4.14
CA ASP A 331 0.68 4.10 -3.86
C ASP A 331 -0.26 5.29 -3.67
N SER A 332 -0.24 5.88 -2.47
CA SER A 332 -0.99 7.07 -2.15
C SER A 332 -0.47 8.33 -2.86
N LEU A 333 0.84 8.40 -3.17
CA LEU A 333 1.41 9.54 -3.91
C LEU A 333 0.90 9.55 -5.35
N VAL A 334 0.87 8.39 -5.99
CA VAL A 334 0.27 8.20 -7.32
C VAL A 334 -1.19 8.63 -7.28
N ALA A 335 -1.96 8.13 -6.30
CA ALA A 335 -3.38 8.45 -6.18
C ALA A 335 -3.62 9.95 -6.01
N ILE A 336 -2.91 10.62 -5.09
CA ILE A 336 -3.02 12.08 -4.87
C ILE A 336 -2.70 12.85 -6.14
N SER A 337 -1.58 12.53 -6.80
CA SER A 337 -1.14 13.23 -8.00
C SER A 337 -2.12 13.09 -9.16
N MET A 338 -2.66 11.89 -9.37
CA MET A 338 -3.65 11.64 -10.42
C MET A 338 -4.99 12.32 -10.14
N ILE A 339 -5.43 12.35 -8.88
CA ILE A 339 -6.67 13.03 -8.48
C ILE A 339 -6.55 14.53 -8.65
N LEU A 340 -5.44 15.13 -8.20
CA LEU A 340 -5.21 16.57 -8.40
C LEU A 340 -5.09 16.91 -9.89
N SER A 341 -4.46 16.05 -10.69
CA SER A 341 -4.40 16.18 -12.15
C SER A 341 -5.79 16.14 -12.78
N LEU A 342 -6.67 15.21 -12.36
CA LEU A 342 -8.06 15.16 -12.80
C LEU A 342 -8.80 16.48 -12.51
N LEU A 343 -8.72 16.96 -11.26
CA LEU A 343 -9.42 18.18 -10.84
C LEU A 343 -8.88 19.42 -11.54
N SER A 344 -7.57 19.47 -11.82
CA SER A 344 -6.97 20.61 -12.53
C SER A 344 -7.37 20.68 -14.00
N THR A 345 -7.43 19.54 -14.68
CA THR A 345 -7.75 19.47 -16.11
C THR A 345 -9.25 19.57 -16.38
N SER A 346 -10.11 19.00 -15.52
CA SER A 346 -11.57 19.13 -15.67
C SER A 346 -12.10 20.49 -15.24
N GLY A 347 -11.38 21.18 -14.35
CA GLY A 347 -11.83 22.43 -13.74
C GLY A 347 -12.96 22.28 -12.70
N LYS A 348 -13.36 21.04 -12.38
CA LYS A 348 -14.42 20.71 -11.42
C LYS A 348 -13.87 20.56 -10.00
N SER A 349 -14.70 20.81 -9.01
CA SER A 349 -14.44 20.40 -7.63
C SER A 349 -14.55 18.88 -7.47
N ILE A 350 -13.99 18.35 -6.39
CA ILE A 350 -14.13 16.92 -6.10
C ILE A 350 -15.60 16.49 -5.92
N THR A 351 -16.44 17.36 -5.33
CA THR A 351 -17.88 17.10 -5.18
C THR A 351 -18.60 16.98 -6.53
N GLU A 352 -18.24 17.82 -7.52
CA GLU A 352 -18.78 17.75 -8.87
C GLU A 352 -18.29 16.51 -9.62
N GLU A 353 -17.01 16.15 -9.48
CA GLU A 353 -16.45 14.94 -10.10
C GLU A 353 -17.15 13.65 -9.63
N ILE A 354 -17.38 13.52 -8.33
CA ILE A 354 -18.04 12.33 -7.78
C ILE A 354 -19.54 12.28 -8.09
N ALA A 355 -20.18 13.44 -8.32
CA ALA A 355 -21.60 13.49 -8.68
C ALA A 355 -21.89 12.86 -10.06
N GLU A 356 -20.89 12.78 -10.93
CA GLU A 356 -21.00 12.14 -12.25
C GLU A 356 -20.81 10.61 -12.20
N ILE A 357 -20.32 10.08 -11.08
CA ILE A 357 -20.05 8.65 -10.91
C ILE A 357 -21.30 7.97 -10.36
N PRO A 358 -21.79 6.89 -10.99
CA PRO A 358 -22.91 6.13 -10.48
C PRO A 358 -22.66 5.63 -9.05
N LYS A 359 -23.62 5.81 -8.16
CA LYS A 359 -23.49 5.37 -6.77
C LYS A 359 -23.83 3.90 -6.64
N TYR A 360 -22.94 3.15 -6.00
CA TYR A 360 -23.14 1.76 -5.60
C TYR A 360 -23.05 1.67 -4.08
N LEU A 361 -23.90 0.86 -3.48
CA LEU A 361 -23.83 0.53 -2.07
C LEU A 361 -23.10 -0.81 -1.92
N MET A 362 -21.94 -0.80 -1.28
CA MET A 362 -21.24 -2.02 -0.89
C MET A 362 -21.41 -2.25 0.60
N ILE A 363 -21.96 -3.41 0.96
CA ILE A 363 -22.07 -3.83 2.36
C ILE A 363 -21.01 -4.87 2.63
N LYS A 364 -20.10 -4.57 3.56
CA LYS A 364 -19.07 -5.49 4.05
C LYS A 364 -19.43 -5.90 5.48
N ASP A 365 -19.61 -7.21 5.73
CA ASP A 365 -19.96 -7.73 7.04
C ASP A 365 -19.03 -8.88 7.43
N LYS A 366 -18.92 -9.15 8.74
CA LYS A 366 -18.12 -10.23 9.31
C LYS A 366 -19.02 -11.20 10.04
N ILE A 367 -19.04 -12.43 9.59
CA ILE A 367 -19.76 -13.53 10.25
C ILE A 367 -18.73 -14.38 10.98
N ARG A 368 -18.98 -14.66 12.28
CA ARG A 368 -18.19 -15.65 13.01
C ARG A 368 -18.62 -17.04 12.54
N ILE A 369 -17.64 -17.80 12.05
CA ILE A 369 -17.84 -19.18 11.59
C ILE A 369 -16.89 -20.07 12.39
N ASP A 370 -17.40 -21.14 12.99
CA ASP A 370 -16.58 -22.17 13.61
C ASP A 370 -15.84 -22.97 12.54
N LYS A 371 -14.65 -23.50 12.88
CA LYS A 371 -13.83 -24.26 11.91
C LYS A 371 -14.58 -25.41 11.26
N ASP A 372 -15.43 -26.10 12.02
CA ASP A 372 -16.24 -27.22 11.52
C ASP A 372 -17.28 -26.78 10.49
N CYS A 373 -17.81 -25.56 10.61
CA CYS A 373 -18.72 -24.98 9.60
C CYS A 373 -18.01 -24.67 8.27
N LEU A 374 -16.71 -24.31 8.30
CA LEU A 374 -15.94 -24.05 7.09
C LEU A 374 -15.68 -25.35 6.29
N LEU A 375 -15.42 -26.45 6.99
CA LEU A 375 -15.27 -27.77 6.34
C LEU A 375 -16.58 -28.21 5.69
N TYR A 376 -17.69 -28.08 6.42
CA TYR A 376 -19.02 -28.44 5.91
C TYR A 376 -19.43 -27.59 4.70
N THR A 377 -19.13 -26.29 4.67
CA THR A 377 -19.45 -25.42 3.51
C THR A 377 -18.59 -25.72 2.29
N SER A 378 -17.33 -26.16 2.46
CA SER A 378 -16.50 -26.57 1.34
C SER A 378 -17.02 -27.86 0.71
N ASP A 379 -17.37 -28.86 1.50
CA ASP A 379 -17.96 -30.11 1.02
C ASP A 379 -19.32 -29.87 0.34
N ALA A 380 -20.17 -29.04 0.91
CA ALA A 380 -21.46 -28.68 0.31
C ALA A 380 -21.32 -27.88 -1.00
N ALA A 381 -20.26 -27.09 -1.15
CA ALA A 381 -19.96 -26.39 -2.39
C ALA A 381 -19.50 -27.36 -3.48
N ASP A 382 -18.69 -28.33 -3.14
CA ASP A 382 -18.21 -29.37 -4.06
C ASP A 382 -19.36 -30.30 -4.50
N GLU A 383 -20.22 -30.73 -3.60
CA GLU A 383 -21.42 -31.49 -3.93
C GLU A 383 -22.38 -30.71 -4.84
N ARG A 384 -22.57 -29.42 -4.60
CA ARG A 384 -23.41 -28.59 -5.47
C ARG A 384 -22.82 -28.39 -6.86
N SER A 385 -21.51 -28.25 -6.98
CA SER A 385 -20.85 -28.17 -8.28
C SER A 385 -20.96 -29.46 -9.08
N SER A 386 -21.01 -30.60 -8.41
CA SER A 386 -21.20 -31.91 -9.05
C SER A 386 -22.63 -32.22 -9.48
N VAL A 387 -23.63 -31.59 -8.84
CA VAL A 387 -25.07 -31.89 -9.06
C VAL A 387 -25.70 -31.00 -10.11
N ASP A 388 -25.11 -29.87 -10.46
CA ASP A 388 -25.80 -28.92 -11.30
C ASP A 388 -25.20 -28.64 -12.67
N LEU A 389 -24.93 -29.68 -13.36
CA LEU A 389 -24.71 -29.59 -14.81
C LEU A 389 -26.03 -29.52 -15.60
N GLY A 390 -27.16 -29.64 -14.98
CA GLY A 390 -28.50 -29.61 -15.58
C GLY A 390 -29.13 -28.21 -15.77
N GLY A 391 -28.47 -27.14 -15.36
CA GLY A 391 -28.86 -25.79 -15.71
C GLY A 391 -30.21 -25.32 -15.19
N ARG A 392 -30.72 -25.83 -14.07
CA ARG A 392 -31.90 -25.27 -13.40
C ARG A 392 -31.61 -24.86 -12.01
N ARG A 393 -31.76 -23.60 -11.82
CA ARG A 393 -31.77 -23.07 -10.49
C ARG A 393 -32.83 -22.08 -10.32
N ILE A 394 -33.37 -22.19 -9.23
CA ILE A 394 -34.36 -21.26 -8.72
C ILE A 394 -33.62 -20.19 -7.95
#